data_ddd5c66244fc73812909596c340f4006
#
_entry.id   ddd5c66244fc73812909596c340f4006
#
_cell.length_a   1.000
_cell.length_b   1.000
_cell.length_c   1.000
_cell.angle_alpha   90.00
_cell.angle_beta   90.00
_cell.angle_gamma   90.00
#
_symmetry.space_group_name_H-M   'P 1'
#
loop_
_entity.id
_entity.type
_entity.pdbx_description
1 polymer ?
#
loop_
_entity_poly.entity_id
_entity_poly.type
_entity_poly.pdbx_seq_one_letter_code
_entity_poly.pdbx_strand_id
1 'polypeptide(L)'
;MNAALLRKSNSQDSQSTEEDVKRVASMSTSHDDELNMLREQRRAALQQQLEAQASQQADAEVKAQQAHMEAAQLDAAMRTLLTNEARSRLATVAMAKPARASTVKQTIVQLHHEGKFTAPMSDEQLKQLLLSQSKSRRSASIRRI
;
A
#
# COMPACT_ATOMS: atom_id res chain seq x y z
N MET A 1 32.88 -62.53 52.53
CA MET A 1 32.22 -62.75 51.23
C MET A 1 31.25 -61.60 50.75
N ASN A 2 31.06 -60.57 51.52
CA ASN A 2 30.10 -59.51 51.14
C ASN A 2 30.66 -58.33 50.35
N ALA A 3 32.00 -58.25 50.17
CA ALA A 3 32.64 -57.14 49.48
C ALA A 3 32.50 -57.19 47.93
N ALA A 4 32.29 -58.38 47.34
CA ALA A 4 32.11 -58.54 45.92
C ALA A 4 30.69 -58.19 45.41
N LEU A 5 29.67 -58.31 46.24
CA LEU A 5 28.28 -57.97 45.96
C LEU A 5 28.05 -56.40 45.95
N LEU A 6 28.71 -55.69 46.85
CA LEU A 6 28.69 -54.21 46.93
C LEU A 6 29.37 -53.54 45.75
N ARG A 7 30.39 -54.11 45.15
CA ARG A 7 31.06 -53.58 43.94
C ARG A 7 30.20 -53.70 42.66
N LYS A 8 29.38 -54.75 42.55
CA LYS A 8 28.45 -54.90 41.39
C LYS A 8 27.27 -53.96 41.41
N SER A 9 26.73 -53.62 42.57
CA SER A 9 25.63 -52.67 42.68
C SER A 9 26.06 -51.24 42.37
N ASN A 10 27.29 -50.86 42.71
CA ASN A 10 27.81 -49.53 42.49
C ASN A 10 28.15 -49.26 41.00
N SER A 11 28.49 -50.30 40.22
CA SER A 11 28.73 -50.13 38.78
C SER A 11 27.44 -50.06 37.95
N GLN A 12 26.34 -50.65 38.43
CA GLN A 12 25.05 -50.58 37.78
C GLN A 12 24.38 -49.22 38.01
N ASP A 13 24.49 -48.65 39.20
CA ASP A 13 23.94 -47.33 39.51
C ASP A 13 24.68 -46.21 38.76
N SER A 14 25.98 -46.31 38.54
CA SER A 14 26.74 -45.34 37.77
C SER A 14 26.43 -45.37 36.26
N GLN A 15 26.11 -46.52 35.69
CA GLN A 15 25.71 -46.63 34.28
C GLN A 15 24.31 -46.07 34.03
N SER A 16 23.36 -46.28 34.94
CA SER A 16 21.99 -45.72 34.78
C SER A 16 21.97 -44.19 34.86
N THR A 17 22.78 -43.58 35.71
CA THR A 17 22.90 -42.13 35.80
C THR A 17 23.55 -41.49 34.56
N GLU A 18 24.53 -42.16 33.96
CA GLU A 18 25.15 -41.68 32.70
C GLU A 18 24.17 -41.73 31.51
N GLU A 19 23.35 -42.75 31.39
CA GLU A 19 22.32 -42.86 30.36
C GLU A 19 21.23 -41.81 30.53
N ASP A 20 20.79 -41.52 31.76
CA ASP A 20 19.83 -40.47 32.05
C ASP A 20 20.36 -39.07 31.71
N VAL A 21 21.61 -38.80 32.03
CA VAL A 21 22.27 -37.53 31.63
C VAL A 21 22.36 -37.39 30.11
N LYS A 22 22.68 -38.46 29.38
CA LYS A 22 22.69 -38.46 27.91
C LYS A 22 21.32 -38.24 27.31
N ARG A 23 20.24 -38.78 27.88
CA ARG A 23 18.84 -38.53 27.44
C ARG A 23 18.44 -37.08 27.65
N VAL A 24 18.74 -36.51 28.80
CA VAL A 24 18.44 -35.11 29.11
C VAL A 24 19.24 -34.17 28.19
N ALA A 25 20.50 -34.46 27.91
CA ALA A 25 21.31 -33.68 26.98
C ALA A 25 20.77 -33.74 25.53
N SER A 26 20.31 -34.91 25.06
CA SER A 26 19.72 -35.04 23.72
C SER A 26 18.37 -34.34 23.60
N MET A 27 17.52 -34.33 24.62
CA MET A 27 16.28 -33.57 24.68
C MET A 27 16.52 -32.06 24.71
N SER A 28 17.54 -31.61 25.42
CA SER A 28 17.97 -30.21 25.47
C SER A 28 18.44 -29.70 24.10
N THR A 29 19.24 -30.46 23.37
CA THR A 29 19.72 -30.11 22.04
C THR A 29 18.59 -30.05 21.00
N SER A 30 17.66 -30.97 21.00
CA SER A 30 16.50 -30.95 20.11
C SER A 30 15.59 -29.75 20.39
N HIS A 31 15.41 -29.37 21.63
CA HIS A 31 14.62 -28.19 22.03
C HIS A 31 15.32 -26.87 21.62
N ASP A 32 16.63 -26.82 21.74
CA ASP A 32 17.43 -25.66 21.28
C ASP A 32 17.38 -25.54 19.78
N ASP A 33 17.40 -26.65 19.03
CA ASP A 33 17.24 -26.66 17.58
C ASP A 33 15.86 -26.14 17.14
N GLU A 34 14.79 -26.57 17.82
CA GLU A 34 13.44 -26.05 17.57
C GLU A 34 13.34 -24.55 17.85
N LEU A 35 13.92 -24.08 18.93
CA LEU A 35 13.97 -22.64 19.27
C LEU A 35 14.76 -21.84 18.23
N ASN A 36 15.84 -22.37 17.74
CA ASN A 36 16.64 -21.73 16.68
C ASN A 36 15.85 -21.66 15.36
N MET A 37 15.18 -22.74 14.97
CA MET A 37 14.30 -22.73 13.79
C MET A 37 13.18 -21.72 13.92
N LEU A 38 12.55 -21.61 15.08
CA LEU A 38 11.51 -20.60 15.35
C LEU A 38 12.06 -19.17 15.27
N ARG A 39 13.25 -18.94 15.78
CA ARG A 39 13.93 -17.64 15.71
C ARG A 39 14.24 -17.26 14.25
N GLU A 40 14.74 -18.21 13.46
CA GLU A 40 15.00 -18.01 12.04
C GLU A 40 13.73 -17.73 11.24
N GLN A 41 12.65 -18.47 11.50
CA GLN A 41 11.35 -18.23 10.89
C GLN A 41 10.82 -16.83 11.21
N ARG A 42 10.93 -16.40 12.47
CA ARG A 42 10.53 -15.05 12.86
C ARG A 42 11.38 -13.96 12.20
N ARG A 43 12.69 -14.17 12.11
CA ARG A 43 13.58 -13.23 11.39
C ARG A 43 13.23 -13.15 9.92
N ALA A 44 13.02 -14.28 9.27
CA ALA A 44 12.63 -14.33 7.87
C ALA A 44 11.27 -13.64 7.63
N ALA A 45 10.30 -13.88 8.49
CA ALA A 45 8.98 -13.24 8.43
C ALA A 45 9.08 -11.71 8.63
N LEU A 46 9.89 -11.26 9.60
CA LEU A 46 10.15 -9.84 9.82
C LEU A 46 10.85 -9.18 8.63
N GLN A 47 11.86 -9.83 8.06
CA GLN A 47 12.51 -9.33 6.85
C GLN A 47 11.54 -9.20 5.69
N GLN A 48 10.71 -10.21 5.44
CA GLN A 48 9.69 -10.15 4.39
C GLN A 48 8.69 -9.02 4.63
N GLN A 49 8.27 -8.80 5.87
CA GLN A 49 7.39 -7.67 6.20
C GLN A 49 8.06 -6.33 5.95
N LEU A 50 9.32 -6.17 6.36
CA LEU A 50 10.07 -4.94 6.14
C LEU A 50 10.30 -4.66 4.64
N GLU A 51 10.65 -5.68 3.87
CA GLU A 51 10.80 -5.56 2.41
C GLU A 51 9.46 -5.23 1.73
N ALA A 52 8.36 -5.88 2.15
CA ALA A 52 7.03 -5.58 1.64
C ALA A 52 6.60 -4.15 1.98
N GLN A 53 6.85 -3.69 3.20
CA GLN A 53 6.57 -2.30 3.59
C GLN A 53 7.43 -1.31 2.81
N ALA A 54 8.73 -1.59 2.65
CA ALA A 54 9.64 -0.73 1.89
C ALA A 54 9.22 -0.63 0.42
N SER A 55 8.83 -1.74 -0.21
CA SER A 55 8.33 -1.74 -1.58
C SER A 55 7.01 -0.98 -1.72
N GLN A 56 6.07 -1.17 -0.79
CA GLN A 56 4.81 -0.43 -0.78
C GLN A 56 5.01 1.07 -0.60
N GLN A 57 5.94 1.48 0.27
CA GLN A 57 6.29 2.89 0.45
C GLN A 57 6.93 3.48 -0.81
N ALA A 58 7.87 2.76 -1.43
CA ALA A 58 8.49 3.18 -2.68
C ALA A 58 7.47 3.31 -3.82
N ASP A 59 6.56 2.34 -3.95
CA ASP A 59 5.48 2.39 -4.94
C ASP A 59 4.51 3.54 -4.68
N ALA A 60 4.19 3.80 -3.41
CA ALA A 60 3.33 4.92 -3.01
C ALA A 60 3.99 6.26 -3.32
N GLU A 61 5.29 6.41 -3.06
CA GLU A 61 6.04 7.62 -3.40
C GLU A 61 6.09 7.87 -4.91
N VAL A 62 6.37 6.82 -5.70
CA VAL A 62 6.39 6.92 -7.16
C VAL A 62 5.02 7.33 -7.69
N LYS A 63 3.94 6.71 -7.20
CA LYS A 63 2.57 7.08 -7.57
C LYS A 63 2.22 8.51 -7.16
N ALA A 64 2.64 8.94 -5.98
CA ALA A 64 2.42 10.30 -5.51
C ALA A 64 3.17 11.33 -6.38
N GLN A 65 4.42 11.05 -6.75
CA GLN A 65 5.19 11.89 -7.66
C GLN A 65 4.55 11.96 -9.06
N GLN A 66 4.13 10.83 -9.60
CA GLN A 66 3.44 10.77 -10.91
C GLN A 66 2.14 11.57 -10.87
N ALA A 67 1.32 11.39 -9.83
CA ALA A 67 0.08 12.14 -9.66
C ALA A 67 0.33 13.65 -9.53
N HIS A 68 1.39 14.04 -8.82
CA HIS A 68 1.79 15.45 -8.70
C HIS A 68 2.25 16.04 -10.03
N MET A 69 3.04 15.30 -10.80
CA MET A 69 3.48 15.72 -12.14
C MET A 69 2.30 15.85 -13.11
N GLU A 70 1.38 14.88 -13.11
CA GLU A 70 0.17 14.93 -13.94
C GLU A 70 -0.71 16.12 -13.56
N ALA A 71 -0.90 16.38 -12.26
CA ALA A 71 -1.64 17.53 -11.78
C ALA A 71 -0.98 18.85 -12.20
N ALA A 72 0.35 18.94 -12.12
CA ALA A 72 1.09 20.13 -12.58
C ALA A 72 0.98 20.34 -14.09
N GLN A 73 1.03 19.29 -14.89
CA GLN A 73 0.82 19.34 -16.33
C GLN A 73 -0.61 19.79 -16.68
N LEU A 74 -1.62 19.27 -15.99
CA LEU A 74 -3.01 19.69 -16.15
C LEU A 74 -3.20 21.17 -15.80
N ASP A 75 -2.60 21.63 -14.70
CA ASP A 75 -2.69 23.02 -14.29
C ASP A 75 -1.98 23.96 -15.29
N ALA A 76 -0.84 23.56 -15.83
CA ALA A 76 -0.15 24.27 -16.89
C ALA A 76 -1.00 24.34 -18.17
N ALA A 77 -1.63 23.24 -18.57
CA ALA A 77 -2.56 23.20 -19.69
C ALA A 77 -3.77 24.12 -19.46
N MET A 78 -4.32 24.13 -18.25
CA MET A 78 -5.45 25.02 -17.91
C MET A 78 -5.09 26.50 -18.03
N ARG A 79 -3.86 26.90 -17.78
CA ARG A 79 -3.41 28.28 -17.95
C ARG A 79 -3.47 28.74 -19.42
N THR A 80 -3.23 27.86 -20.36
CA THR A 80 -3.29 28.14 -21.79
C THR A 80 -4.68 27.95 -22.38
N LEU A 81 -5.46 27.00 -21.89
CA LEU A 81 -6.76 26.62 -22.44
C LEU A 81 -7.94 27.40 -21.85
N LEU A 82 -7.78 28.05 -20.71
CA LEU A 82 -8.83 28.78 -20.00
C LEU A 82 -8.51 30.25 -19.85
N THR A 83 -9.55 31.08 -19.85
CA THR A 83 -9.45 32.49 -19.45
C THR A 83 -9.24 32.62 -17.93
N ASN A 84 -8.81 33.80 -17.46
CA ASN A 84 -8.63 34.06 -16.04
C ASN A 84 -9.91 33.82 -15.20
N GLU A 85 -11.06 34.24 -15.73
CA GLU A 85 -12.37 34.07 -15.12
C GLU A 85 -12.75 32.60 -15.03
N ALA A 86 -12.55 31.84 -16.10
CA ALA A 86 -12.79 30.40 -16.14
C ALA A 86 -11.88 29.66 -15.15
N ARG A 87 -10.61 30.04 -15.04
CA ARG A 87 -9.67 29.46 -14.05
C ARG A 87 -10.11 29.74 -12.61
N SER A 88 -10.56 30.95 -12.33
CA SER A 88 -11.09 31.33 -11.01
C SER A 88 -12.30 30.50 -10.63
N ARG A 89 -13.22 30.30 -11.56
CA ARG A 89 -14.39 29.42 -11.36
C ARG A 89 -13.98 27.97 -11.10
N LEU A 90 -13.04 27.46 -11.89
CA LEU A 90 -12.52 26.10 -11.72
C LEU A 90 -11.83 25.92 -10.37
N ALA A 91 -11.06 26.92 -9.92
CA ALA A 91 -10.46 26.91 -8.58
C ALA A 91 -11.52 26.87 -7.46
N THR A 92 -12.61 27.61 -7.60
CA THR A 92 -13.73 27.56 -6.66
C THR A 92 -14.39 26.17 -6.63
N VAL A 93 -14.58 25.55 -7.78
CA VAL A 93 -15.10 24.18 -7.89
C VAL A 93 -14.12 23.17 -7.27
N ALA A 94 -12.81 23.36 -7.44
CA ALA A 94 -11.80 22.50 -6.85
C ALA A 94 -11.79 22.58 -5.33
N MET A 95 -12.06 23.72 -4.75
CA MET A 95 -12.18 23.87 -3.29
C MET A 95 -13.41 23.12 -2.75
N ALA A 96 -14.53 23.19 -3.47
CA ALA A 96 -15.77 22.55 -3.06
C ALA A 96 -15.77 21.04 -3.34
N LYS A 97 -15.31 20.63 -4.51
CA LYS A 97 -15.32 19.24 -4.99
C LYS A 97 -14.07 18.95 -5.85
N PRO A 98 -12.95 18.54 -5.23
CA PRO A 98 -11.70 18.34 -5.95
C PRO A 98 -11.76 17.25 -7.03
N ALA A 99 -12.51 16.17 -6.78
CA ALA A 99 -12.69 15.09 -7.75
C ALA A 99 -13.42 15.56 -9.01
N ARG A 100 -14.41 16.44 -8.88
CA ARG A 100 -15.13 17.03 -10.01
C ARG A 100 -14.24 17.97 -10.81
N ALA A 101 -13.42 18.76 -10.13
CA ALA A 101 -12.48 19.66 -10.78
C ALA A 101 -11.45 18.90 -11.63
N SER A 102 -10.90 17.80 -11.14
CA SER A 102 -9.97 16.97 -11.89
C SER A 102 -10.62 16.33 -13.11
N THR A 103 -11.84 15.83 -13.02
CA THR A 103 -12.62 15.30 -14.15
C THR A 103 -12.88 16.37 -15.20
N VAL A 104 -13.24 17.58 -14.78
CA VAL A 104 -13.47 18.72 -15.69
C VAL A 104 -12.17 19.11 -16.42
N LYS A 105 -11.06 19.18 -15.72
CA LYS A 105 -9.75 19.45 -16.32
C LYS A 105 -9.39 18.44 -17.41
N GLN A 106 -9.55 17.16 -17.12
CA GLN A 106 -9.32 16.08 -18.10
C GLN A 106 -10.26 16.20 -19.30
N THR A 107 -11.53 16.48 -19.08
CA THR A 107 -12.51 16.66 -20.14
C THR A 107 -12.15 17.86 -21.03
N ILE A 108 -11.70 18.97 -20.47
CA ILE A 108 -11.26 20.15 -21.24
C ILE A 108 -10.07 19.80 -22.13
N VAL A 109 -9.06 19.11 -21.60
CA VAL A 109 -7.90 18.67 -22.38
C VAL A 109 -8.33 17.73 -23.51
N GLN A 110 -9.21 16.80 -23.24
CA GLN A 110 -9.74 15.88 -24.23
C GLN A 110 -10.52 16.60 -25.34
N LEU A 111 -11.40 17.52 -24.98
CA LEU A 111 -12.16 18.34 -25.95
C LEU A 111 -11.24 19.21 -26.80
N HIS A 112 -10.16 19.73 -26.25
CA HIS A 112 -9.15 20.44 -26.99
C HIS A 112 -8.43 19.56 -28.02
N HIS A 113 -8.03 18.36 -27.63
CA HIS A 113 -7.44 17.38 -28.54
C HIS A 113 -8.38 16.96 -29.67
N GLU A 114 -9.67 16.86 -29.37
CA GLU A 114 -10.71 16.56 -30.37
C GLU A 114 -11.10 17.77 -31.25
N GLY A 115 -10.55 18.95 -30.97
CA GLY A 115 -10.83 20.18 -31.72
C GLY A 115 -12.24 20.72 -31.56
N LYS A 116 -12.94 20.32 -30.48
CA LYS A 116 -14.34 20.71 -30.25
C LYS A 116 -14.54 22.11 -29.69
N PHE A 117 -13.48 22.76 -29.27
CA PHE A 117 -13.51 24.17 -28.91
C PHE A 117 -12.20 24.88 -29.28
N THR A 118 -12.29 26.19 -29.45
CA THR A 118 -11.12 27.05 -29.68
C THR A 118 -10.60 27.61 -28.37
N ALA A 119 -9.32 27.45 -28.09
CA ALA A 119 -8.69 28.03 -26.89
C ALA A 119 -8.57 29.57 -27.06
N PRO A 120 -8.74 30.34 -25.97
CA PRO A 120 -9.09 29.98 -24.62
C PRO A 120 -10.61 29.82 -24.42
N MET A 121 -10.98 28.84 -23.57
CA MET A 121 -12.38 28.62 -23.18
C MET A 121 -12.86 29.73 -22.24
N SER A 122 -14.02 30.30 -22.53
CA SER A 122 -14.63 31.33 -21.71
C SER A 122 -15.32 30.76 -20.45
N ASP A 123 -15.59 31.63 -19.48
CA ASP A 123 -16.30 31.27 -18.26
C ASP A 123 -17.69 30.68 -18.53
N GLU A 124 -18.40 31.21 -19.52
CA GLU A 124 -19.71 30.72 -19.92
C GLU A 124 -19.65 29.29 -20.50
N GLN A 125 -18.67 29.02 -21.35
CA GLN A 125 -18.46 27.67 -21.90
C GLN A 125 -18.12 26.66 -20.79
N LEU A 126 -17.28 27.05 -19.85
CA LEU A 126 -16.99 26.22 -18.66
C LEU A 126 -18.24 25.97 -17.81
N LYS A 127 -19.07 26.99 -17.64
CA LYS A 127 -20.34 26.87 -16.92
C LYS A 127 -21.28 25.87 -17.57
N GLN A 128 -21.42 25.91 -18.91
CA GLN A 128 -22.20 24.95 -19.67
C GLN A 128 -21.66 23.53 -19.54
N LEU A 129 -20.34 23.35 -19.57
CA LEU A 129 -19.70 22.05 -19.36
C LEU A 129 -19.99 21.49 -17.98
N LEU A 130 -19.88 22.30 -16.94
CA LEU A 130 -20.20 21.92 -15.56
C LEU A 130 -21.67 21.53 -15.40
N LEU A 131 -22.57 22.25 -16.05
CA LEU A 131 -24.01 21.93 -16.03
C LEU A 131 -24.31 20.62 -16.77
N SER A 132 -23.70 20.38 -17.92
CA SER A 132 -23.90 19.13 -18.67
C SER A 132 -23.43 17.90 -17.86
N GLN A 133 -22.30 17.99 -17.19
CA GLN A 133 -21.83 16.93 -16.31
C GLN A 133 -22.74 16.70 -15.09
N SER A 134 -23.33 17.76 -14.55
CA SER A 134 -24.26 17.62 -13.41
C SER A 134 -25.58 16.97 -13.82
N LYS A 135 -26.08 17.24 -15.01
CA LYS A 135 -27.30 16.63 -15.56
C LYS A 135 -27.10 15.13 -15.82
N SER A 136 -25.97 14.73 -16.39
CA SER A 136 -25.63 13.33 -16.64
C SER A 136 -25.65 12.48 -15.35
N ARG A 137 -25.18 13.03 -14.25
CA ARG A 137 -25.20 12.35 -12.95
C ARG A 137 -26.60 12.22 -12.34
N ARG A 138 -27.48 13.19 -12.57
CA ARG A 138 -28.85 13.16 -12.04
C ARG A 138 -29.73 12.15 -12.77
N SER A 139 -29.53 11.94 -14.06
CA SER A 139 -30.30 10.96 -14.83
C SER A 139 -29.95 9.50 -14.48
N ALA A 140 -28.78 9.23 -13.94
CA ALA A 140 -28.38 7.89 -13.51
C ALA A 140 -28.95 7.47 -12.13
N SER A 141 -29.52 8.39 -11.37
CA SER A 141 -29.91 8.20 -9.96
C SER A 141 -31.36 7.76 -9.72
N ILE A 142 -32.24 7.71 -10.72
CA ILE A 142 -33.64 7.38 -10.52
C ILE A 142 -34.04 6.16 -11.36
N ARG A 143 -33.60 4.97 -10.91
CA ARG A 143 -34.39 3.76 -11.10
C ARG A 143 -35.03 3.41 -9.74
N ARG A 144 -36.22 3.94 -9.50
CA ARG A 144 -37.15 3.34 -8.55
C ARG A 144 -37.67 2.05 -9.18
N ILE A 145 -37.35 0.98 -8.52
CA ILE A 145 -38.02 -0.30 -8.70
C ILE A 145 -39.25 -0.27 -7.82
#